data_5811982d9e00b3d05f4b913bbcc396aa
#
_entry.id   5811982d9e00b3d05f4b913bbcc396aa
#
_cell.length_a   1.000
_cell.length_b   1.000
_cell.length_c   1.000
_cell.angle_alpha   90.00
_cell.angle_beta   90.00
_cell.angle_gamma   90.00
#
_symmetry.space_group_name_H-M   'P 1'
#
loop_
_entity.id
_entity.type
_entity.pdbx_description
1 polymer ?
#
loop_
_entity_poly.entity_id
_entity_poly.type
_entity_poly.pdbx_seq_one_letter_code
_entity_poly.pdbx_strand_id
1 'polypeptide(L)'
;MKKDGYYSSGEFARMAHVTLRTIRYYDKQNILKPSYVTESGARFYTDEDFARLSQILLLKYLGFSLDDIREMTIDDSDYHFMENSLNIQLKLVRDRIEQMQLSLIHISEPTRTAQIS
;
A
#
# COMPACT_ATOMS: atom_id res chain seq x y z
N MET A 1 -19.60 -1.01 19.83
CA MET A 1 -20.43 -0.14 19.01
C MET A 1 -19.58 0.71 18.08
N LYS A 2 -19.92 0.73 16.81
CA LYS A 2 -19.12 1.42 15.82
C LYS A 2 -19.40 2.92 15.84
N LYS A 3 -18.36 3.74 15.84
CA LYS A 3 -18.47 5.18 15.68
C LYS A 3 -18.54 5.51 14.19
N ASP A 4 -19.24 6.59 13.85
CA ASP A 4 -19.29 7.06 12.49
C ASP A 4 -17.88 7.43 12.00
N GLY A 5 -17.51 6.95 10.84
CA GLY A 5 -16.20 7.20 10.27
C GLY A 5 -15.09 6.32 10.81
N TYR A 6 -15.41 5.36 11.67
CA TYR A 6 -14.44 4.44 12.25
C TYR A 6 -14.80 3.01 11.90
N TYR A 7 -13.79 2.22 11.62
CA TYR A 7 -13.91 0.81 11.28
C TYR A 7 -13.18 -0.03 12.30
N SER A 8 -13.78 -1.14 12.72
CA SER A 8 -13.10 -2.09 13.60
C SER A 8 -11.94 -2.73 12.83
N SER A 9 -11.02 -3.37 13.57
CA SER A 9 -9.90 -4.06 12.94
C SER A 9 -10.37 -5.10 11.93
N GLY A 10 -11.41 -5.85 12.25
CA GLY A 10 -11.94 -6.87 11.35
C GLY A 10 -12.57 -6.27 10.09
N GLU A 11 -13.34 -5.21 10.26
CA GLU A 11 -13.94 -4.50 9.12
C GLU A 11 -12.85 -3.92 8.21
N PHE A 12 -11.87 -3.31 8.84
CA PHE A 12 -10.76 -2.67 8.13
C PHE A 12 -9.98 -3.70 7.31
N ALA A 13 -9.68 -4.85 7.92
CA ALA A 13 -8.98 -5.93 7.23
C ALA A 13 -9.78 -6.43 6.03
N ARG A 14 -11.09 -6.59 6.18
CA ARG A 14 -11.94 -7.02 5.07
C ARG A 14 -11.98 -6.00 3.94
N MET A 15 -12.06 -4.72 4.28
CA MET A 15 -12.06 -3.65 3.27
C MET A 15 -10.78 -3.68 2.43
N ALA A 16 -9.67 -3.97 3.07
CA ALA A 16 -8.36 -3.96 2.42
C ALA A 16 -7.99 -5.31 1.82
N HIS A 17 -8.83 -6.32 1.96
CA HIS A 17 -8.56 -7.68 1.48
C HIS A 17 -7.28 -8.27 2.07
N VAL A 18 -7.06 -8.01 3.35
CA VAL A 18 -5.94 -8.59 4.09
C VAL A 18 -6.48 -9.28 5.33
N THR A 19 -5.62 -10.04 6.00
CA THR A 19 -6.03 -10.73 7.22
C THR A 19 -5.96 -9.79 8.42
N LEU A 20 -6.73 -10.10 9.45
CA LEU A 20 -6.66 -9.39 10.72
C LEU A 20 -5.25 -9.48 11.30
N ARG A 21 -4.60 -10.61 11.08
CA ARG A 21 -3.22 -10.82 11.52
C ARG A 21 -2.28 -9.80 10.90
N THR A 22 -2.44 -9.49 9.62
CA THR A 22 -1.65 -8.48 8.92
C THR A 22 -1.84 -7.10 9.54
N ILE A 23 -3.09 -6.74 9.84
CA ILE A 23 -3.40 -5.45 10.46
C ILE A 23 -2.72 -5.34 11.83
N ARG A 24 -2.82 -6.39 12.64
CA ARG A 24 -2.18 -6.42 13.95
C ARG A 24 -0.66 -6.36 13.85
N TYR A 25 -0.11 -7.03 12.85
CA TYR A 25 1.33 -7.04 12.62
C TYR A 25 1.84 -5.63 12.29
N TYR A 26 1.14 -4.92 11.42
CA TYR A 26 1.53 -3.55 11.06
C TYR A 26 1.42 -2.60 12.25
N ASP A 27 0.43 -2.78 13.11
CA ASP A 27 0.34 -2.02 14.35
C ASP A 27 1.54 -2.29 15.24
N LYS A 28 1.87 -3.56 15.44
CA LYS A 28 2.99 -3.98 16.26
C LYS A 28 4.32 -3.46 15.73
N GLN A 29 4.47 -3.39 14.42
CA GLN A 29 5.69 -2.93 13.77
C GLN A 29 5.77 -1.41 13.62
N ASN A 30 4.80 -0.68 14.16
CA ASN A 30 4.72 0.78 14.02
C ASN A 30 4.63 1.25 12.58
N ILE A 31 4.02 0.45 11.72
CA ILE A 31 3.81 0.79 10.32
C ILE A 31 2.47 1.50 10.15
N LEU A 32 1.43 0.96 10.79
CA LEU A 32 0.09 1.54 10.72
C LEU A 32 -0.60 1.37 12.06
N LYS A 33 -0.78 2.49 12.75
CA LYS A 33 -1.44 2.52 14.06
C LYS A 33 -2.91 2.85 13.90
N PRO A 34 -3.78 2.31 14.77
CA PRO A 34 -5.18 2.71 14.75
C PRO A 34 -5.33 4.17 15.15
N SER A 35 -6.34 4.83 14.59
CA SER A 35 -6.62 6.22 14.94
C SER A 35 -7.28 6.35 16.31
N TYR A 36 -7.93 5.30 16.79
CA TYR A 36 -8.61 5.33 18.07
C TYR A 36 -8.53 3.96 18.74
N VAL A 37 -8.22 3.96 20.02
CA VAL A 37 -8.18 2.75 20.84
C VAL A 37 -9.08 2.98 22.06
N THR A 38 -10.00 2.08 22.31
CA THR A 38 -10.90 2.18 23.48
C THR A 38 -10.15 1.78 24.75
N GLU A 39 -10.76 2.05 25.90
CA GLU A 39 -10.21 1.64 27.19
C GLU A 39 -10.03 0.12 27.28
N SER A 40 -10.91 -0.63 26.62
CA SER A 40 -10.82 -2.09 26.59
C SER A 40 -9.79 -2.61 25.58
N GLY A 41 -9.16 -1.73 24.82
CA GLY A 41 -8.15 -2.12 23.85
C GLY A 41 -8.68 -2.39 22.46
N ALA A 42 -9.94 -2.09 22.19
CA ALA A 42 -10.49 -2.24 20.84
C ALA A 42 -9.92 -1.17 19.92
N ARG A 43 -9.46 -1.58 18.75
CA ARG A 43 -8.81 -0.69 17.79
C ARG A 43 -9.76 -0.29 16.68
N PHE A 44 -9.73 1.00 16.32
CA PHE A 44 -10.56 1.54 15.26
C PHE A 44 -9.72 2.34 14.28
N TYR A 45 -10.08 2.22 13.00
CA TYR A 45 -9.35 2.82 11.90
C TYR A 45 -10.28 3.74 11.11
N THR A 46 -9.69 4.69 10.40
CA THR A 46 -10.44 5.69 9.63
C THR A 46 -10.19 5.50 8.13
N ASP A 47 -10.88 6.29 7.32
CA ASP A 47 -10.63 6.31 5.87
C ASP A 47 -9.21 6.78 5.56
N GLU A 48 -8.67 7.69 6.37
CA GLU A 48 -7.27 8.10 6.21
C GLU A 48 -6.32 6.95 6.46
N ASP A 49 -6.63 6.12 7.46
CA ASP A 49 -5.85 4.93 7.74
C ASP A 49 -5.94 3.95 6.57
N PHE A 50 -7.09 3.87 5.93
CA PHE A 50 -7.27 3.01 4.77
C PHE A 50 -6.40 3.47 3.61
N ALA A 51 -6.35 4.77 3.35
CA ALA A 51 -5.50 5.32 2.31
C ALA A 51 -4.03 5.01 2.61
N ARG A 52 -3.63 5.16 3.87
CA ARG A 52 -2.27 4.84 4.30
C ARG A 52 -1.96 3.36 4.13
N LEU A 53 -2.90 2.49 4.49
CA LEU A 53 -2.72 1.05 4.30
C LEU A 53 -2.57 0.70 2.83
N SER A 54 -3.34 1.34 1.97
CA SER A 54 -3.23 1.13 0.53
C SER A 54 -1.84 1.47 0.03
N GLN A 55 -1.25 2.57 0.51
CA GLN A 55 0.12 2.94 0.18
C GLN A 55 1.12 1.90 0.67
N ILE A 56 0.94 1.44 1.89
CA ILE A 56 1.82 0.41 2.47
C ILE A 56 1.79 -0.86 1.63
N LEU A 57 0.59 -1.30 1.28
CA LEU A 57 0.44 -2.53 0.48
C LEU A 57 1.07 -2.38 -0.90
N LEU A 58 0.92 -1.22 -1.51
CA LEU A 58 1.54 -0.94 -2.79
C LEU A 58 3.06 -0.98 -2.69
N LEU A 59 3.62 -0.33 -1.68
CA LEU A 59 5.06 -0.31 -1.48
C LEU A 59 5.60 -1.71 -1.19
N LYS A 60 4.86 -2.52 -0.42
CA LYS A 60 5.23 -3.91 -0.19
C LYS A 60 5.21 -4.70 -1.50
N TYR A 61 4.20 -4.49 -2.30
CA TYR A 61 4.10 -5.14 -3.60
C TYR A 61 5.28 -4.80 -4.50
N LEU A 62 5.75 -3.56 -4.42
CA LEU A 62 6.89 -3.09 -5.21
C LEU A 62 8.24 -3.57 -4.66
N GLY A 63 8.25 -4.23 -3.51
CA GLY A 63 9.45 -4.83 -2.97
C GLY A 63 10.16 -4.04 -1.89
N PHE A 64 9.57 -2.95 -1.41
CA PHE A 64 10.18 -2.19 -0.32
C PHE A 64 10.08 -2.96 0.99
N SER A 65 11.10 -2.84 1.83
CA SER A 65 11.09 -3.44 3.15
C SER A 65 10.18 -2.66 4.09
N LEU A 66 9.78 -3.28 5.20
CA LEU A 66 8.98 -2.57 6.21
C LEU A 66 9.76 -1.41 6.81
N ASP A 67 11.07 -1.55 6.97
CA ASP A 67 11.90 -0.46 7.46
C ASP A 67 11.87 0.73 6.52
N ASP A 68 11.98 0.49 5.21
CA ASP A 68 11.88 1.54 4.21
C ASP A 68 10.53 2.24 4.25
N ILE A 69 9.46 1.44 4.36
CA ILE A 69 8.11 1.97 4.42
C ILE A 69 7.91 2.79 5.68
N ARG A 70 8.45 2.33 6.80
CA ARG A 70 8.36 3.05 8.07
C ARG A 70 8.99 4.43 7.95
N GLU A 71 10.16 4.52 7.33
CA GLU A 71 10.83 5.79 7.11
C GLU A 71 10.02 6.72 6.20
N MET A 72 9.40 6.16 5.17
CA MET A 72 8.58 6.94 4.24
C MET A 72 7.32 7.51 4.88
N THR A 73 6.79 6.85 5.92
CA THR A 73 5.51 7.22 6.52
C THR A 73 5.64 7.97 7.85
N ILE A 74 6.85 8.11 8.39
CA ILE A 74 7.04 8.76 9.68
C ILE A 74 6.60 10.24 9.66
N ASP A 75 6.83 10.93 8.54
CA ASP A 75 6.53 12.36 8.43
C ASP A 75 5.15 12.62 7.81
N ASP A 76 4.22 11.75 8.06
CA ASP A 76 2.89 11.76 7.48
C ASP A 76 2.07 13.01 7.79
N SER A 77 2.49 13.77 8.77
CA SER A 77 1.82 15.04 9.08
C SER A 77 2.14 16.11 8.02
N ASP A 78 3.09 15.87 7.15
CA ASP A 78 3.48 16.80 6.11
C ASP A 78 2.76 16.46 4.79
N TYR A 79 1.92 17.37 4.35
CA TYR A 79 1.18 17.22 3.11
C TYR A 79 2.11 17.02 1.91
N HIS A 80 3.22 17.75 1.88
CA HIS A 80 4.18 17.64 0.77
C HIS A 80 4.84 16.27 0.73
N PHE A 81 5.08 15.69 1.89
CA PHE A 81 5.65 14.35 1.95
C PHE A 81 4.70 13.32 1.35
N MET A 82 3.42 13.41 1.69
CA MET A 82 2.41 12.50 1.12
C MET A 82 2.30 12.65 -0.39
N GLU A 83 2.30 13.89 -0.86
CA GLU A 83 2.23 14.17 -2.29
C GLU A 83 3.45 13.61 -3.01
N ASN A 84 4.64 13.80 -2.47
CA ASN A 84 5.86 13.26 -3.04
C ASN A 84 5.86 11.74 -3.04
N SER A 85 5.36 11.13 -1.96
CA SER A 85 5.27 9.67 -1.87
C SER A 85 4.35 9.11 -2.94
N LEU A 86 3.21 9.75 -3.17
CA LEU A 86 2.29 9.34 -4.23
C LEU A 86 2.93 9.45 -5.60
N ASN A 87 3.66 10.51 -5.84
CA ASN A 87 4.33 10.71 -7.12
C ASN A 87 5.41 9.64 -7.35
N ILE A 88 6.16 9.30 -6.31
CA ILE A 88 7.17 8.25 -6.38
C ILE A 88 6.50 6.91 -6.68
N GLN A 89 5.40 6.60 -5.99
CA GLN A 89 4.66 5.36 -6.22
C GLN A 89 4.16 5.26 -7.66
N LEU A 90 3.59 6.34 -8.16
CA LEU A 90 3.10 6.36 -9.54
C LEU A 90 4.21 6.14 -10.54
N LYS A 91 5.37 6.74 -10.30
CA LYS A 91 6.53 6.56 -11.16
C LYS A 91 7.01 5.12 -11.16
N LEU A 92 7.11 4.52 -9.97
CA LEU A 92 7.56 3.14 -9.83
C LEU A 92 6.60 2.16 -10.51
N VAL A 93 5.31 2.38 -10.36
CA VAL A 93 4.30 1.54 -11.03
C VAL A 93 4.41 1.69 -12.54
N ARG A 94 4.58 2.91 -13.01
CA ARG A 94 4.72 3.18 -14.44
C ARG A 94 5.96 2.50 -15.00
N ASP A 95 7.10 2.62 -14.31
CA ASP A 95 8.34 1.99 -14.74
C ASP A 95 8.19 0.47 -14.80
N ARG A 96 7.51 -0.10 -13.82
CA ARG A 96 7.28 -1.55 -13.81
C ARG A 96 6.39 -1.99 -14.96
N ILE A 97 5.36 -1.23 -15.26
CA ILE A 97 4.49 -1.51 -16.39
C ILE A 97 5.28 -1.44 -17.70
N GLU A 98 6.13 -0.44 -17.84
CA GLU A 98 7.00 -0.31 -19.02
C GLU A 98 7.91 -1.53 -19.16
N GLN A 99 8.53 -1.97 -18.07
CA GLN A 99 9.38 -3.15 -18.09
C GLN A 99 8.60 -4.39 -18.52
N MET A 100 7.40 -4.54 -18.01
CA MET A 100 6.56 -5.67 -18.40
C MET A 100 6.17 -5.61 -19.87
N GLN A 101 5.86 -4.44 -20.38
CA GLN A 101 5.53 -4.26 -21.77
C GLN A 101 6.73 -4.55 -22.67
N LEU A 102 7.90 -4.09 -22.26
CA LEU A 102 9.13 -4.37 -23.01
C LEU A 102 9.43 -5.87 -23.02
N SER A 103 9.21 -6.55 -21.92
CA SER A 103 9.37 -8.00 -21.86
C SER A 103 8.43 -8.71 -22.83
N LEU A 104 7.18 -8.28 -22.87
CA LEU A 104 6.19 -8.86 -23.78
C LEU A 104 6.56 -8.59 -25.24
N ILE A 105 6.99 -7.39 -25.54
CA ILE A 105 7.45 -7.05 -26.89
C ILE A 105 8.66 -7.90 -27.27
N HIS A 106 9.58 -8.07 -26.33
CA HIS A 106 10.77 -8.86 -26.56
C HIS A 106 10.46 -10.32 -26.85
N ILE A 107 9.47 -10.86 -26.16
CA ILE A 107 9.04 -12.24 -26.36
C ILE A 107 8.34 -12.41 -27.70
N SER A 108 7.51 -11.46 -28.09
CA SER A 108 6.70 -11.56 -29.30
C SER A 108 7.43 -11.04 -30.53
N GLU A 109 8.47 -10.26 -30.37
CA GLU A 109 9.18 -9.64 -31.48
C GLU A 109 9.72 -10.65 -32.52
N PRO A 110 10.36 -11.73 -32.10
CA PRO A 110 10.85 -12.71 -33.09
C PRO A 110 9.74 -13.28 -33.95
N THR A 111 8.60 -13.56 -33.35
CA THR A 111 7.45 -14.08 -34.08
C THR A 111 6.90 -13.04 -35.04
N ARG A 112 6.81 -11.81 -34.59
CA ARG A 112 6.32 -10.72 -35.40
C ARG A 112 7.24 -10.45 -36.58
N THR A 113 8.54 -10.48 -36.34
CA THR A 113 9.52 -10.28 -37.39
C THR A 113 9.43 -11.39 -38.43
N ALA A 114 9.26 -12.60 -37.97
CA ALA A 114 9.10 -13.74 -38.86
C ALA A 114 7.85 -13.63 -39.74
N GLN A 115 6.77 -13.08 -39.17
CA GLN A 115 5.53 -12.88 -39.90
C GLN A 115 5.67 -11.83 -40.99
N ILE A 116 6.41 -10.79 -40.67
CA ILE A 116 6.61 -9.71 -41.61
C ILE A 116 7.54 -10.15 -42.75
N SER A 117 8.48 -10.98 -42.42
CA SER A 117 9.42 -11.50 -43.39
C SER A 117 8.76 -12.55 -44.27
#